data_2fe39a54c8ab80156f38cbf9229138c1
#
_entry.id   2fe39a54c8ab80156f38cbf9229138c1
#
_cell.length_a   1.000
_cell.length_b   1.000
_cell.length_c   1.000
_cell.angle_alpha   90.00
_cell.angle_beta   90.00
_cell.angle_gamma   90.00
#
_symmetry.space_group_name_H-M   'P 1'
#
loop_
_entity.id
_entity.type
_entity.pdbx_description
1 polymer ?
#
loop_
_entity_poly.entity_id
_entity_poly.type
_entity_poly.pdbx_seq_one_letter_code
_entity_poly.pdbx_strand_id
1 'polypeptide(L)'
;MTNPNKTPLMRMNYLIRRKQDASREELLVHWFANHMPAVIKSQADQKEKGRAHAHKYLATVFEESAQQIGEHWDGMAQLWWDKELPIPDEPHGITPVDSFQEVAEPYSPWATHEYLVIDGDHGFRDLSLNDAFPTTSSEFFKATFFVSAKKDVDYDQLFQHWLGAHAANAKSVLEKTGGFRYVIAHSTQPKTSKYVGMAELYFSRRDQFLDFNKTLQPDGMEKWIDAEKMSVLVSTTKMIGIP
;
A
#
# COMPACT_ATOMS: atom_id res chain seq x y z
N MET A 1 11.87 22.16 9.95
CA MET A 1 10.83 21.60 9.07
C MET A 1 9.84 20.87 9.96
N THR A 2 8.54 21.03 9.74
CA THR A 2 7.52 20.28 10.48
C THR A 2 7.43 18.85 9.92
N ASN A 3 7.36 17.85 10.79
CA ASN A 3 7.13 16.48 10.39
C ASN A 3 5.79 16.35 9.64
N PRO A 4 5.66 15.39 8.72
CA PRO A 4 4.39 15.10 8.04
C PRO A 4 3.26 14.82 9.03
N ASN A 5 2.05 15.23 8.67
CA ASN A 5 0.88 15.01 9.51
C ASN A 5 0.49 13.53 9.51
N LYS A 6 0.37 12.95 10.70
CA LYS A 6 -0.21 11.63 10.89
C LYS A 6 -1.72 11.72 10.61
N THR A 7 -2.24 10.80 9.79
CA THR A 7 -3.69 10.69 9.60
C THR A 7 -4.37 10.08 10.83
N PRO A 8 -5.64 10.41 11.10
CA PRO A 8 -6.31 9.96 12.32
C PRO A 8 -6.68 8.49 12.31
N LEU A 9 -6.83 7.89 11.11
CA LEU A 9 -7.26 6.51 10.96
C LEU A 9 -6.07 5.54 10.96
N MET A 10 -6.32 4.33 11.44
CA MET A 10 -5.40 3.21 11.34
C MET A 10 -5.56 2.52 9.99
N ARG A 11 -4.46 2.30 9.29
CA ARG A 11 -4.46 1.63 8.00
C ARG A 11 -4.06 0.17 8.15
N MET A 12 -4.98 -0.74 7.81
CA MET A 12 -4.73 -2.16 7.71
C MET A 12 -4.41 -2.51 6.26
N ASN A 13 -3.27 -3.11 6.02
CA ASN A 13 -2.81 -3.49 4.69
C ASN A 13 -2.81 -5.02 4.57
N TYR A 14 -3.21 -5.52 3.42
CA TYR A 14 -3.22 -6.93 3.08
C TYR A 14 -2.45 -7.10 1.77
N LEU A 15 -1.28 -7.72 1.83
CA LEU A 15 -0.49 -8.04 0.65
C LEU A 15 -1.03 -9.30 0.01
N ILE A 16 -1.37 -9.20 -1.25
CA ILE A 16 -2.08 -10.25 -1.99
C ILE A 16 -1.15 -10.88 -3.02
N ARG A 17 -1.10 -12.20 -3.01
CA ARG A 17 -0.41 -13.02 -4.00
C ARG A 17 -1.34 -14.15 -4.43
N ARG A 18 -1.37 -14.45 -5.73
CA ARG A 18 -2.07 -15.63 -6.25
C ARG A 18 -1.34 -16.90 -5.87
N LYS A 19 -2.07 -17.99 -5.74
CA LYS A 19 -1.49 -19.34 -5.68
C LYS A 19 -0.78 -19.67 -6.99
N GLN A 20 0.14 -20.62 -6.94
CA GLN A 20 0.98 -20.98 -8.07
C GLN A 20 0.17 -21.55 -9.25
N ASP A 21 -0.96 -22.20 -8.98
CA ASP A 21 -1.87 -22.81 -9.95
C ASP A 21 -2.97 -21.86 -10.43
N ALA A 22 -3.03 -20.63 -9.93
CA ALA A 22 -3.98 -19.61 -10.32
C ALA A 22 -3.36 -18.60 -11.30
N SER A 23 -4.11 -18.20 -12.32
CA SER A 23 -3.73 -17.11 -13.20
C SER A 23 -3.95 -15.75 -12.51
N ARG A 24 -3.28 -14.72 -13.05
CA ARG A 24 -3.49 -13.34 -12.57
C ARG A 24 -4.92 -12.88 -12.84
N GLU A 25 -5.46 -13.22 -13.98
CA GLU A 25 -6.83 -12.88 -14.41
C GLU A 25 -7.85 -13.48 -13.46
N GLU A 26 -7.69 -14.74 -13.08
CA GLU A 26 -8.56 -15.40 -12.10
C GLU A 26 -8.52 -14.68 -10.74
N LEU A 27 -7.32 -14.37 -10.24
CA LEU A 27 -7.18 -13.61 -8.99
C LEU A 27 -7.94 -12.28 -9.07
N LEU A 28 -7.75 -11.51 -10.14
CA LEU A 28 -8.38 -10.19 -10.30
C LEU A 28 -9.89 -10.29 -10.45
N VAL A 29 -10.40 -11.25 -11.22
CA VAL A 29 -11.84 -11.47 -11.38
C VAL A 29 -12.47 -11.83 -10.04
N HIS A 30 -11.93 -12.79 -9.31
CA HIS A 30 -12.47 -13.18 -8.01
C HIS A 30 -12.35 -12.09 -6.96
N TRP A 31 -11.26 -11.30 -7.00
CA TRP A 31 -11.09 -10.17 -6.10
C TRP A 31 -12.15 -9.09 -6.34
N PHE A 32 -12.27 -8.62 -7.58
CA PHE A 32 -13.13 -7.46 -7.88
C PHE A 32 -14.59 -7.79 -8.11
N ALA A 33 -14.91 -8.98 -8.63
CA ALA A 33 -16.29 -9.36 -8.87
C ALA A 33 -16.98 -10.02 -7.67
N ASN A 34 -16.21 -10.64 -6.76
CA ASN A 34 -16.77 -11.42 -5.66
C ASN A 34 -16.36 -10.89 -4.30
N HIS A 35 -15.05 -10.91 -3.97
CA HIS A 35 -14.55 -10.58 -2.63
C HIS A 35 -14.77 -9.12 -2.27
N MET A 36 -14.32 -8.19 -3.11
CA MET A 36 -14.40 -6.77 -2.82
C MET A 36 -15.85 -6.27 -2.64
N PRO A 37 -16.83 -6.65 -3.48
CA PRO A 37 -18.24 -6.34 -3.25
C PRO A 37 -18.80 -6.92 -1.94
N ALA A 38 -18.43 -8.14 -1.58
CA ALA A 38 -18.84 -8.75 -0.33
C ALA A 38 -18.27 -8.00 0.89
N VAL A 39 -16.99 -7.59 0.83
CA VAL A 39 -16.37 -6.76 1.88
C VAL A 39 -17.09 -5.42 1.98
N ILE A 40 -17.33 -4.71 0.88
CA ILE A 40 -18.02 -3.41 0.86
C ILE A 40 -19.40 -3.53 1.51
N LYS A 41 -20.16 -4.55 1.11
CA LYS A 41 -21.48 -4.83 1.69
C LYS A 41 -21.40 -5.08 3.18
N SER A 42 -20.45 -5.92 3.61
CA SER A 42 -20.25 -6.22 5.02
C SER A 42 -19.93 -4.95 5.83
N GLN A 43 -19.07 -4.07 5.32
CA GLN A 43 -18.73 -2.82 5.99
C GLN A 43 -19.94 -1.88 6.08
N ALA A 44 -20.75 -1.78 5.03
CA ALA A 44 -22.00 -1.01 5.04
C ALA A 44 -22.98 -1.56 6.10
N ASP A 45 -23.18 -2.88 6.15
CA ASP A 45 -24.03 -3.54 7.13
C ASP A 45 -23.55 -3.30 8.59
N GLN A 46 -22.23 -3.26 8.82
CA GLN A 46 -21.66 -2.94 10.14
C GLN A 46 -21.88 -1.47 10.50
N LYS A 47 -21.70 -0.56 9.54
CA LYS A 47 -21.94 0.87 9.71
C LYS A 47 -23.40 1.15 10.11
N GLU A 48 -24.37 0.56 9.41
CA GLU A 48 -25.80 0.68 9.73
C GLU A 48 -26.14 0.19 11.14
N LYS A 49 -25.43 -0.84 11.61
CA LYS A 49 -25.58 -1.39 12.96
C LYS A 49 -24.81 -0.61 14.03
N GLY A 50 -24.16 0.50 13.69
CA GLY A 50 -23.33 1.29 14.60
C GLY A 50 -22.12 0.54 15.13
N ARG A 51 -21.60 -0.45 14.39
CA ARG A 51 -20.44 -1.26 14.76
C ARG A 51 -19.17 -0.76 14.07
N ALA A 52 -18.01 -1.22 14.53
CA ALA A 52 -16.74 -0.94 13.88
C ALA A 52 -16.78 -1.37 12.41
N HIS A 53 -16.38 -0.47 11.53
CA HIS A 53 -16.38 -0.66 10.07
C HIS A 53 -15.20 0.08 9.45
N ALA A 54 -14.80 -0.30 8.24
CA ALA A 54 -13.82 0.44 7.48
C ALA A 54 -14.44 1.72 6.91
N HIS A 55 -13.73 2.84 7.08
CA HIS A 55 -14.13 4.14 6.52
C HIS A 55 -13.70 4.31 5.07
N LYS A 56 -12.66 3.56 4.65
CA LYS A 56 -12.10 3.63 3.31
C LYS A 56 -11.57 2.26 2.91
N TYR A 57 -11.69 1.89 1.63
CA TYR A 57 -11.12 0.68 1.06
C TYR A 57 -10.51 0.99 -0.31
N LEU A 58 -9.22 0.75 -0.45
CA LEU A 58 -8.49 0.83 -1.71
C LEU A 58 -7.88 -0.53 -2.05
N ALA A 59 -7.97 -0.92 -3.31
CA ALA A 59 -7.24 -2.04 -3.89
C ALA A 59 -6.24 -1.51 -4.92
N THR A 60 -4.97 -1.81 -4.74
CA THR A 60 -3.90 -1.51 -5.69
C THR A 60 -3.50 -2.81 -6.38
N VAL A 61 -3.46 -2.83 -7.71
CA VAL A 61 -2.97 -3.97 -8.50
C VAL A 61 -1.57 -3.64 -8.98
N PHE A 62 -0.59 -4.46 -8.59
CA PHE A 62 0.79 -4.27 -9.02
C PHE A 62 1.01 -4.83 -10.43
N GLU A 63 1.88 -4.18 -11.20
CA GLU A 63 2.24 -4.64 -12.54
C GLU A 63 3.15 -5.88 -12.46
N GLU A 64 2.99 -6.79 -13.40
CA GLU A 64 3.97 -7.84 -13.65
C GLU A 64 5.11 -7.26 -14.48
N SER A 65 6.18 -6.83 -13.84
CA SER A 65 7.29 -6.18 -14.53
C SER A 65 8.61 -6.87 -14.15
N ALA A 66 9.46 -7.07 -15.15
CA ALA A 66 10.84 -7.52 -14.94
C ALA A 66 11.71 -6.51 -14.17
N GLN A 67 11.21 -5.32 -13.91
CA GLN A 67 11.88 -4.25 -13.16
C GLN A 67 11.50 -4.24 -11.68
N GLN A 68 10.71 -5.21 -11.20
CA GLN A 68 10.40 -5.32 -9.79
C GLN A 68 11.64 -5.74 -9.00
N ILE A 69 11.86 -5.06 -7.88
CA ILE A 69 12.93 -5.38 -6.94
C ILE A 69 12.30 -6.10 -5.75
N GLY A 70 12.94 -7.18 -5.32
CA GLY A 70 12.52 -7.91 -4.13
C GLY A 70 11.35 -8.87 -4.39
N GLU A 71 10.52 -9.06 -3.38
CA GLU A 71 9.43 -10.02 -3.42
C GLU A 71 8.26 -9.54 -4.25
N HIS A 72 7.68 -10.45 -5.02
CA HIS A 72 6.53 -10.17 -5.87
C HIS A 72 5.22 -10.29 -5.10
N TRP A 73 4.33 -9.31 -5.30
CA TRP A 73 2.94 -9.30 -4.88
C TRP A 73 2.05 -8.91 -6.05
N ASP A 74 0.90 -9.55 -6.21
CA ASP A 74 -0.05 -9.21 -7.27
C ASP A 74 -0.83 -7.93 -6.95
N GLY A 75 -1.03 -7.66 -5.67
CA GLY A 75 -1.71 -6.44 -5.26
C GLY A 75 -1.69 -6.20 -3.76
N MET A 76 -2.38 -5.15 -3.34
CA MET A 76 -2.53 -4.77 -1.95
C MET A 76 -3.93 -4.21 -1.70
N ALA A 77 -4.65 -4.78 -0.74
CA ALA A 77 -5.86 -4.19 -0.18
C ALA A 77 -5.48 -3.31 1.03
N GLN A 78 -6.08 -2.13 1.11
CA GLN A 78 -5.85 -1.16 2.18
C GLN A 78 -7.19 -0.68 2.71
N LEU A 79 -7.41 -0.85 4.02
CA LEU A 79 -8.63 -0.44 4.69
C LEU A 79 -8.28 0.47 5.88
N TRP A 80 -9.05 1.55 6.05
CA TRP A 80 -8.86 2.51 7.14
C TRP A 80 -9.95 2.36 8.21
N TRP A 81 -9.51 2.29 9.47
CA TRP A 81 -10.34 2.02 10.63
C TRP A 81 -10.09 3.05 11.74
N ASP A 82 -11.03 3.21 12.67
CA ASP A 82 -10.82 4.08 13.85
C ASP A 82 -9.66 3.60 14.73
N LYS A 83 -9.39 2.29 14.75
CA LYS A 83 -8.34 1.67 15.55
C LYS A 83 -7.73 0.46 14.84
N GLU A 84 -6.57 0.06 15.31
CA GLU A 84 -5.93 -1.19 14.88
C GLU A 84 -6.83 -2.39 15.13
N LEU A 85 -6.97 -3.23 14.13
CA LEU A 85 -7.66 -4.50 14.26
C LEU A 85 -6.73 -5.54 14.89
N PRO A 86 -7.26 -6.46 15.69
CA PRO A 86 -6.47 -7.59 16.19
C PRO A 86 -5.94 -8.42 15.03
N ILE A 87 -4.72 -8.93 15.19
CA ILE A 87 -4.18 -9.93 14.27
C ILE A 87 -4.94 -11.22 14.51
N PRO A 88 -5.52 -11.86 13.48
CA PRO A 88 -6.18 -13.13 13.62
C PRO A 88 -5.17 -14.23 13.98
N ASP A 89 -5.62 -15.26 14.67
CA ASP A 89 -4.80 -16.41 15.07
C ASP A 89 -4.23 -17.16 13.85
N GLU A 90 -4.98 -17.18 12.76
CA GLU A 90 -4.58 -17.77 11.49
C GLU A 90 -4.72 -16.74 10.35
N PRO A 91 -3.85 -16.77 9.32
CA PRO A 91 -4.00 -15.96 8.11
C PRO A 91 -5.35 -16.20 7.44
N HIS A 92 -5.93 -15.14 6.87
CA HIS A 92 -7.10 -15.27 6.01
C HIS A 92 -6.80 -16.19 4.81
N GLY A 93 -7.74 -17.03 4.44
CA GLY A 93 -7.60 -17.95 3.31
C GLY A 93 -6.93 -19.30 3.63
N ILE A 94 -6.51 -19.55 4.89
CA ILE A 94 -6.17 -20.92 5.33
C ILE A 94 -7.40 -21.82 5.15
N THR A 95 -8.55 -21.37 5.60
CA THR A 95 -9.85 -21.95 5.26
C THR A 95 -10.60 -20.92 4.40
N PRO A 96 -10.65 -21.11 3.05
CA PRO A 96 -11.29 -20.17 2.15
C PRO A 96 -12.78 -20.00 2.48
N VAL A 97 -13.24 -18.75 2.53
CA VAL A 97 -14.67 -18.41 2.71
C VAL A 97 -15.31 -17.87 1.44
N ASP A 98 -14.53 -17.60 0.42
CA ASP A 98 -14.98 -17.18 -0.90
C ASP A 98 -13.99 -17.60 -2.01
N SER A 99 -14.40 -17.44 -3.24
CA SER A 99 -13.62 -17.85 -4.40
C SER A 99 -12.31 -17.06 -4.60
N PHE A 100 -12.19 -15.86 -4.05
CA PHE A 100 -10.94 -15.12 -4.05
C PHE A 100 -9.89 -15.80 -3.14
N GLN A 101 -10.31 -16.24 -1.95
CA GLN A 101 -9.42 -16.96 -1.04
C GLN A 101 -9.06 -18.36 -1.54
N GLU A 102 -9.85 -18.93 -2.46
CA GLU A 102 -9.49 -20.18 -3.13
C GLU A 102 -8.29 -20.03 -4.06
N VAL A 103 -8.12 -18.84 -4.69
CA VAL A 103 -7.04 -18.56 -5.66
C VAL A 103 -5.91 -17.69 -5.10
N ALA A 104 -6.10 -17.04 -3.96
CA ALA A 104 -5.08 -16.26 -3.27
C ALA A 104 -4.30 -17.12 -2.27
N GLU A 105 -2.98 -16.85 -2.12
CA GLU A 105 -2.22 -17.37 -0.98
C GLU A 105 -2.79 -16.80 0.33
N PRO A 106 -2.68 -17.52 1.44
CA PRO A 106 -3.10 -17.00 2.75
C PRO A 106 -2.40 -15.68 3.09
N TYR A 107 -3.15 -14.72 3.63
CA TYR A 107 -2.66 -13.37 3.91
C TYR A 107 -3.10 -12.88 5.30
N SER A 108 -2.25 -12.06 5.92
CA SER A 108 -2.50 -11.48 7.24
C SER A 108 -2.58 -9.96 7.18
N PRO A 109 -3.35 -9.33 8.08
CA PRO A 109 -3.37 -7.89 8.22
C PRO A 109 -2.01 -7.35 8.69
N TRP A 110 -1.61 -6.21 8.13
CA TRP A 110 -0.44 -5.46 8.54
C TRP A 110 -0.85 -4.02 8.87
N ALA A 111 -0.84 -3.69 10.16
CA ALA A 111 -1.26 -2.38 10.65
C ALA A 111 -0.15 -1.34 10.49
N THR A 112 -0.53 -0.15 10.02
CA THR A 112 0.39 0.97 9.85
C THR A 112 -0.24 2.30 10.26
N HIS A 113 0.61 3.20 10.80
CA HIS A 113 0.30 4.62 10.89
C HIS A 113 0.65 5.32 9.58
N GLU A 114 -0.30 6.05 9.03
CA GLU A 114 -0.14 6.80 7.79
C GLU A 114 0.24 8.25 8.05
N TYR A 115 1.16 8.77 7.22
CA TYR A 115 1.63 10.15 7.23
C TYR A 115 1.57 10.72 5.82
N LEU A 116 0.90 11.87 5.66
CA LEU A 116 0.83 12.58 4.39
C LEU A 116 1.97 13.59 4.30
N VAL A 117 2.89 13.36 3.36
CA VAL A 117 4.01 14.26 3.06
C VAL A 117 3.62 15.27 1.98
N ILE A 118 2.96 14.78 0.94
CA ILE A 118 2.34 15.58 -0.13
C ILE A 118 0.94 15.00 -0.35
N ASP A 119 -0.07 15.85 -0.27
CA ASP A 119 -1.48 15.47 -0.46
C ASP A 119 -2.03 16.10 -1.75
N GLY A 120 -1.49 15.67 -2.88
CA GLY A 120 -1.97 16.05 -4.20
C GLY A 120 -2.76 14.92 -4.86
N ASP A 121 -3.67 15.27 -5.75
CA ASP A 121 -4.50 14.34 -6.52
C ASP A 121 -4.41 14.55 -8.03
N HIS A 122 -3.95 15.72 -8.49
CA HIS A 122 -3.92 16.12 -9.90
C HIS A 122 -5.25 15.96 -10.64
N GLY A 123 -6.36 15.84 -9.91
CA GLY A 123 -7.68 15.63 -10.51
C GLY A 123 -7.83 14.28 -11.21
N PHE A 124 -6.97 13.30 -10.91
CA PHE A 124 -7.12 11.95 -11.46
C PHE A 124 -8.40 11.30 -10.93
N ARG A 125 -9.15 10.74 -11.85
CA ARG A 125 -10.33 9.96 -11.52
C ARG A 125 -9.93 8.65 -10.90
N ASP A 126 -10.36 8.44 -9.66
CA ASP A 126 -10.28 7.13 -9.03
C ASP A 126 -11.35 6.21 -9.63
N LEU A 127 -10.96 5.01 -10.04
CA LEU A 127 -11.88 3.99 -10.48
C LEU A 127 -12.63 3.41 -9.28
N SER A 128 -13.93 3.20 -9.43
CA SER A 128 -14.76 2.53 -8.43
C SER A 128 -15.42 1.28 -9.02
N LEU A 129 -15.96 0.41 -8.16
CA LEU A 129 -16.69 -0.78 -8.62
C LEU A 129 -18.01 -0.45 -9.35
N ASN A 130 -18.50 0.79 -9.20
CA ASN A 130 -19.71 1.26 -9.90
C ASN A 130 -19.41 1.81 -11.29
N ASP A 131 -18.14 2.02 -11.61
CA ASP A 131 -17.68 2.40 -12.94
C ASP A 131 -17.60 1.17 -13.84
N ALA A 132 -17.53 1.38 -15.15
CA ALA A 132 -17.42 0.26 -16.09
C ALA A 132 -16.24 -0.64 -15.73
N PHE A 133 -16.54 -1.86 -15.39
CA PHE A 133 -15.58 -2.91 -15.01
C PHE A 133 -15.08 -3.65 -16.25
N PRO A 134 -13.88 -4.18 -16.26
CA PRO A 134 -12.77 -3.97 -15.35
C PRO A 134 -11.71 -3.02 -15.91
N THR A 135 -11.45 -2.02 -15.14
CA THR A 135 -10.12 -1.51 -14.99
C THR A 135 -9.43 -0.99 -16.22
N THR A 136 -9.77 0.16 -16.55
CA THR A 136 -8.85 1.04 -17.23
C THR A 136 -7.79 1.52 -16.23
N SER A 137 -6.63 1.90 -16.72
CA SER A 137 -5.61 2.58 -15.91
C SER A 137 -6.20 3.80 -15.20
N SER A 138 -5.79 4.06 -13.99
CA SER A 138 -6.18 5.25 -13.21
C SER A 138 -5.47 6.53 -13.68
N GLU A 139 -4.79 6.50 -14.83
CA GLU A 139 -4.06 7.62 -15.44
C GLU A 139 -2.96 8.21 -14.55
N PHE A 140 -2.46 7.45 -13.58
CA PHE A 140 -1.29 7.78 -12.78
C PHE A 140 -0.30 6.63 -12.79
N PHE A 141 0.91 6.92 -12.33
CA PHE A 141 1.93 5.93 -12.02
C PHE A 141 2.24 5.97 -10.54
N LYS A 142 2.07 4.85 -9.85
CA LYS A 142 2.36 4.69 -8.42
C LYS A 142 3.55 3.77 -8.24
N ALA A 143 4.53 4.19 -7.45
CA ALA A 143 5.58 3.33 -6.94
C ALA A 143 5.37 3.11 -5.43
N THR A 144 5.40 1.84 -5.01
CA THR A 144 5.29 1.44 -3.61
C THR A 144 6.60 0.78 -3.18
N PHE A 145 7.27 1.38 -2.22
CA PHE A 145 8.49 0.89 -1.59
C PHE A 145 8.12 0.21 -0.28
N PHE A 146 8.27 -1.09 -0.20
CA PHE A 146 8.16 -1.84 1.05
C PHE A 146 9.54 -1.89 1.69
N VAL A 147 9.68 -1.28 2.85
CA VAL A 147 10.96 -1.05 3.50
C VAL A 147 11.20 -2.08 4.59
N SER A 148 12.32 -2.79 4.49
CA SER A 148 12.81 -3.71 5.52
C SER A 148 13.94 -3.04 6.31
N ALA A 149 14.01 -3.31 7.61
CA ALA A 149 15.09 -2.83 8.46
C ALA A 149 16.20 -3.88 8.62
N LYS A 150 17.42 -3.42 8.87
CA LYS A 150 18.50 -4.27 9.36
C LYS A 150 18.16 -4.84 10.73
N LYS A 151 18.89 -5.86 11.16
CA LYS A 151 18.74 -6.40 12.51
C LYS A 151 19.18 -5.38 13.57
N ASP A 152 18.54 -5.44 14.71
CA ASP A 152 18.92 -4.70 15.93
C ASP A 152 18.98 -3.17 15.76
N VAL A 153 18.17 -2.63 14.84
CA VAL A 153 18.08 -1.18 14.65
C VAL A 153 17.19 -0.53 15.72
N ASP A 154 17.49 0.73 16.02
CA ASP A 154 16.61 1.60 16.78
C ASP A 154 15.48 2.09 15.87
N TYR A 155 14.27 1.52 16.04
CA TYR A 155 13.10 1.85 15.22
C TYR A 155 12.61 3.28 15.43
N ASP A 156 12.78 3.83 16.62
CA ASP A 156 12.37 5.22 16.92
C ASP A 156 13.27 6.19 16.15
N GLN A 157 14.58 5.96 16.15
CA GLN A 157 15.52 6.76 15.35
C GLN A 157 15.29 6.59 13.85
N LEU A 158 15.03 5.37 13.37
CA LEU A 158 14.66 5.13 11.97
C LEU A 158 13.43 5.93 11.59
N PHE A 159 12.35 5.84 12.35
CA PHE A 159 11.09 6.52 12.05
C PHE A 159 11.21 8.04 12.16
N GLN A 160 11.96 8.54 13.14
CA GLN A 160 12.26 9.96 13.26
C GLN A 160 13.04 10.48 12.04
N HIS A 161 14.07 9.75 11.61
CA HIS A 161 14.84 10.11 10.41
C HIS A 161 13.98 10.05 9.16
N TRP A 162 13.15 9.00 9.02
CA TRP A 162 12.27 8.82 7.85
C TRP A 162 11.28 9.98 7.72
N LEU A 163 10.58 10.36 8.80
CA LEU A 163 9.64 11.48 8.78
C LEU A 163 10.32 12.86 8.71
N GLY A 164 11.55 12.97 9.14
CA GLY A 164 12.32 14.22 9.14
C GLY A 164 13.15 14.41 7.88
N ALA A 165 14.40 13.99 7.95
CA ALA A 165 15.40 14.24 6.89
C ALA A 165 15.03 13.55 5.58
N HIS A 166 14.67 12.25 5.62
CA HIS A 166 14.36 11.49 4.41
C HIS A 166 13.07 12.00 3.72
N ALA A 167 12.00 12.23 4.47
CA ALA A 167 10.77 12.76 3.90
C ALA A 167 10.99 14.12 3.24
N ALA A 168 11.78 15.00 3.83
CA ALA A 168 12.10 16.31 3.26
C ALA A 168 12.95 16.20 1.99
N ASN A 169 13.96 15.33 1.98
CA ASN A 169 14.79 15.04 0.80
C ASN A 169 13.94 14.48 -0.34
N ALA A 170 13.19 13.41 -0.09
CA ALA A 170 12.33 12.77 -1.06
C ALA A 170 11.24 13.73 -1.60
N LYS A 171 10.59 14.53 -0.71
CA LYS A 171 9.62 15.55 -1.11
C LYS A 171 10.22 16.55 -2.09
N SER A 172 11.41 17.09 -1.78
CA SER A 172 12.07 18.08 -2.65
C SER A 172 12.37 17.53 -4.04
N VAL A 173 12.79 16.26 -4.13
CA VAL A 173 13.04 15.61 -5.42
C VAL A 173 11.74 15.30 -6.14
N LEU A 174 10.73 14.79 -5.43
CA LEU A 174 9.44 14.43 -5.98
C LEU A 174 8.76 15.65 -6.65
N GLU A 175 8.75 16.79 -5.97
CA GLU A 175 8.17 18.04 -6.50
C GLU A 175 8.89 18.51 -7.77
N LYS A 176 10.22 18.36 -7.83
CA LYS A 176 11.04 18.72 -9.03
C LYS A 176 10.80 17.77 -10.21
N THR A 177 10.49 16.53 -9.96
CA THR A 177 10.29 15.50 -10.99
C THR A 177 8.82 15.30 -11.36
N GLY A 178 7.91 16.12 -10.79
CA GLY A 178 6.50 16.13 -11.15
C GLY A 178 5.66 15.08 -10.39
N GLY A 179 6.17 14.55 -9.28
CA GLY A 179 5.37 13.74 -8.37
C GLY A 179 4.38 14.63 -7.61
N PHE A 180 3.18 14.12 -7.39
CA PHE A 180 2.08 14.91 -6.84
C PHE A 180 1.56 14.42 -5.50
N ARG A 181 1.84 13.17 -5.13
CA ARG A 181 1.42 12.61 -3.83
C ARG A 181 2.54 11.76 -3.24
N TYR A 182 2.75 11.90 -1.94
CA TYR A 182 3.71 11.09 -1.18
C TYR A 182 3.13 10.74 0.18
N VAL A 183 3.04 9.44 0.42
CA VAL A 183 2.52 8.86 1.66
C VAL A 183 3.59 7.98 2.28
N ILE A 184 3.82 8.13 3.57
CA ILE A 184 4.63 7.22 4.37
C ILE A 184 3.70 6.45 5.30
N ALA A 185 3.97 5.16 5.49
CA ALA A 185 3.27 4.33 6.47
C ALA A 185 4.28 3.54 7.31
N HIS A 186 4.22 3.71 8.62
CA HIS A 186 5.06 3.01 9.57
C HIS A 186 4.30 1.85 10.20
N SER A 187 4.90 0.68 10.26
CA SER A 187 4.35 -0.48 10.96
C SER A 187 4.13 -0.16 12.44
N THR A 188 2.99 -0.61 12.99
CA THR A 188 2.74 -0.55 14.45
C THR A 188 3.56 -1.58 15.21
N GLN A 189 4.03 -2.62 14.51
CA GLN A 189 4.82 -3.73 15.06
C GLN A 189 6.11 -3.95 14.26
N PRO A 190 7.04 -2.96 14.20
CA PRO A 190 8.19 -3.03 13.30
C PRO A 190 9.17 -4.18 13.61
N LYS A 191 9.17 -4.69 14.86
CA LYS A 191 10.05 -5.80 15.27
C LYS A 191 9.64 -7.15 14.69
N THR A 192 8.36 -7.35 14.44
CA THR A 192 7.79 -8.63 14.01
C THR A 192 7.22 -8.60 12.60
N SER A 193 6.95 -7.41 12.08
CA SER A 193 6.45 -7.22 10.71
C SER A 193 7.54 -7.51 9.68
N LYS A 194 7.14 -8.09 8.56
CA LYS A 194 8.04 -8.33 7.41
C LYS A 194 8.67 -7.02 6.90
N TYR A 195 7.89 -5.96 6.85
CA TYR A 195 8.32 -4.62 6.48
C TYR A 195 8.11 -3.67 7.65
N VAL A 196 9.06 -2.81 7.92
CA VAL A 196 8.93 -1.78 8.96
C VAL A 196 8.03 -0.62 8.55
N GLY A 197 7.78 -0.50 7.26
CA GLY A 197 6.90 0.51 6.69
C GLY A 197 6.89 0.47 5.18
N MET A 198 6.16 1.42 4.59
CA MET A 198 6.15 1.63 3.15
C MET A 198 6.13 3.11 2.80
N ALA A 199 6.62 3.43 1.60
CA ALA A 199 6.46 4.72 0.95
C ALA A 199 5.67 4.54 -0.35
N GLU A 200 4.67 5.38 -0.57
CA GLU A 200 3.85 5.38 -1.77
C GLU A 200 4.01 6.72 -2.48
N LEU A 201 4.59 6.70 -3.67
CA LEU A 201 4.87 7.87 -4.48
C LEU A 201 4.03 7.83 -5.74
N TYR A 202 3.41 8.97 -6.08
CA TYR A 202 2.52 9.07 -7.22
C TYR A 202 3.03 10.11 -8.20
N PHE A 203 2.98 9.74 -9.48
CA PHE A 203 3.42 10.55 -10.61
C PHE A 203 2.34 10.50 -11.70
N SER A 204 2.35 11.46 -12.61
CA SER A 204 1.50 11.40 -13.80
C SER A 204 2.01 10.37 -14.81
N ARG A 205 3.33 10.09 -14.83
CA ARG A 205 3.96 9.18 -15.81
C ARG A 205 5.16 8.45 -15.20
N ARG A 206 5.46 7.30 -15.77
CA ARG A 206 6.59 6.44 -15.38
C ARG A 206 7.96 7.12 -15.50
N ASP A 207 8.17 7.93 -16.53
CA ASP A 207 9.46 8.63 -16.73
C ASP A 207 9.81 9.58 -15.58
N GLN A 208 8.81 10.24 -14.99
CA GLN A 208 8.98 11.08 -13.80
C GLN A 208 9.49 10.27 -12.59
N PHE A 209 9.00 9.05 -12.42
CA PHE A 209 9.51 8.13 -11.40
C PHE A 209 10.96 7.71 -11.67
N LEU A 210 11.31 7.43 -12.91
CA LEU A 210 12.69 7.10 -13.29
C LEU A 210 13.63 8.27 -13.01
N ASP A 211 13.19 9.50 -13.26
CA ASP A 211 13.97 10.71 -12.97
C ASP A 211 14.08 10.97 -11.46
N PHE A 212 13.02 10.70 -10.70
CA PHE A 212 13.06 10.70 -9.22
C PHE A 212 14.15 9.76 -8.71
N ASN A 213 14.16 8.50 -9.14
CA ASN A 213 15.13 7.51 -8.70
C ASN A 213 16.58 7.88 -9.04
N LYS A 214 16.82 8.53 -10.18
CA LYS A 214 18.17 9.01 -10.57
C LYS A 214 18.61 10.23 -9.76
N THR A 215 17.67 11.04 -9.29
CA THR A 215 17.93 12.32 -8.64
C THR A 215 18.03 12.22 -7.13
N LEU A 216 17.29 11.28 -6.52
CA LEU A 216 17.30 11.09 -5.08
C LEU A 216 18.70 10.69 -4.60
N GLN A 217 19.25 11.48 -3.67
CA GLN A 217 20.55 11.21 -3.07
C GLN A 217 20.41 10.53 -1.72
N PRO A 218 21.39 9.71 -1.32
CA PRO A 218 21.45 9.17 0.02
C PRO A 218 21.42 10.28 1.09
N ASP A 219 20.70 10.04 2.18
CA ASP A 219 20.55 11.01 3.27
C ASP A 219 20.83 10.41 4.67
N GLY A 220 21.36 9.20 4.70
CA GLY A 220 21.70 8.48 5.92
C GLY A 220 20.66 7.44 6.32
N MET A 221 19.52 7.33 5.61
CA MET A 221 18.53 6.28 5.89
C MET A 221 19.07 4.86 5.70
N GLU A 222 20.08 4.70 4.84
CA GLU A 222 20.79 3.44 4.58
C GLU A 222 21.45 2.82 5.83
N LYS A 223 21.60 3.57 6.90
CA LYS A 223 22.10 3.04 8.18
C LYS A 223 21.19 1.97 8.76
N TRP A 224 19.88 2.15 8.58
CA TRP A 224 18.83 1.35 9.20
C TRP A 224 18.16 0.37 8.26
N ILE A 225 18.04 0.70 6.96
CA ILE A 225 17.32 -0.13 6.00
C ILE A 225 18.18 -1.28 5.47
N ASP A 226 17.51 -2.42 5.19
CA ASP A 226 18.07 -3.58 4.51
C ASP A 226 17.61 -3.55 3.05
N ALA A 227 18.44 -2.97 2.18
CA ALA A 227 18.11 -2.77 0.78
C ALA A 227 17.92 -4.10 0.01
N GLU A 228 18.53 -5.19 0.45
CA GLU A 228 18.39 -6.50 -0.19
C GLU A 228 17.01 -7.13 0.07
N LYS A 229 16.36 -6.74 1.16
CA LYS A 229 15.03 -7.23 1.54
C LYS A 229 13.90 -6.25 1.22
N MET A 230 14.22 -5.10 0.65
CA MET A 230 13.20 -4.17 0.17
C MET A 230 12.49 -4.72 -1.07
N SER A 231 11.23 -4.33 -1.24
CA SER A 231 10.50 -4.56 -2.48
C SER A 231 10.00 -3.23 -3.05
N VAL A 232 10.16 -3.06 -4.35
CA VAL A 232 9.64 -1.89 -5.06
C VAL A 232 8.69 -2.38 -6.14
N LEU A 233 7.41 -2.08 -5.97
CA LEU A 233 6.35 -2.49 -6.87
C LEU A 233 5.68 -1.26 -7.47
N VAL A 234 5.29 -1.37 -8.72
CA VAL A 234 4.67 -0.28 -9.45
C VAL A 234 3.24 -0.63 -9.87
N SER A 235 2.40 0.38 -10.02
CA SER A 235 1.01 0.23 -10.40
C SER A 235 0.52 1.43 -11.19
N THR A 236 -0.37 1.18 -12.12
CA THR A 236 -1.20 2.19 -12.80
C THR A 236 -2.69 2.02 -12.48
N THR A 237 -3.02 1.09 -11.60
CA THR A 237 -4.42 0.75 -11.28
C THR A 237 -4.65 0.81 -9.77
N LYS A 238 -5.63 1.62 -9.38
CA LYS A 238 -6.16 1.73 -8.03
C LYS A 238 -7.68 1.68 -8.11
N MET A 239 -8.29 0.77 -7.38
CA MET A 239 -9.73 0.64 -7.30
C MET A 239 -10.23 1.10 -5.93
N ILE A 240 -11.22 2.00 -5.92
CA ILE A 240 -11.87 2.44 -4.69
C ILE A 240 -13.10 1.58 -4.45
N GLY A 241 -13.12 0.90 -3.32
CA GLY A 241 -14.29 0.16 -2.85
C GLY A 241 -15.15 0.97 -1.91
N ILE A 242 -14.51 1.69 -0.98
CA ILE A 242 -15.15 2.64 -0.07
C ILE A 242 -14.35 3.95 -0.19
N PRO A 243 -14.96 5.04 -0.66
CA PRO A 243 -14.28 6.32 -0.87
C PRO A 243 -13.85 7.02 0.41
#